data_e87afa11399c82f83e26a53791f581e4
#
_entry.id   e87afa11399c82f83e26a53791f581e4
#
_cell.length_a   1.000
_cell.length_b   1.000
_cell.length_c   1.000
_cell.angle_alpha   90.00
_cell.angle_beta   90.00
_cell.angle_gamma   90.00
#
_symmetry.space_group_name_H-M   'P 1'
#
loop_
_entity.id
_entity.type
_entity.pdbx_description
1 polymer ?
#
loop_
_entity_poly.entity_id
_entity_poly.type
_entity_poly.pdbx_seq_one_letter_code
_entity_poly.pdbx_strand_id
1 'polypeptide(L)'
;MEYVLETNGLTKRYRNCTVLDHLSIHVPKGAIYGFVGRNGAGKTTLIRLICGLQEPTGGSYSIYGIRNDTSKILRSRRRIGAVVESPSIYLDMTAAENICQQYRILGIPSESGVQPLLRLVGLENTGRKKAKNFSLGMRQRLGIAVALAGNPDFLVLDEPVNGLDPQGIVEIRELILKLNREYGITVFISSHILDELARLATHYGFIDAGHI
;
A
#
# COMPACT_ATOMS: atom_id res chain seq x y z
N MET A 1 -1.13 21.32 -9.47
CA MET A 1 -1.50 20.22 -8.57
C MET A 1 -0.22 19.43 -8.31
N GLU A 2 0.11 19.04 -7.06
CA GLU A 2 1.30 18.25 -6.76
C GLU A 2 0.92 16.77 -6.81
N TYR A 3 1.68 15.95 -7.57
CA TYR A 3 1.46 14.53 -7.68
C TYR A 3 2.51 13.74 -6.86
N VAL A 4 2.07 12.71 -6.15
CA VAL A 4 2.99 11.81 -5.43
C VAL A 4 3.48 10.69 -6.33
N LEU A 5 2.68 10.26 -7.28
CA LEU A 5 3.01 9.25 -8.29
C LEU A 5 2.54 9.72 -9.67
N GLU A 6 3.42 9.63 -10.63
CA GLU A 6 3.11 9.83 -12.05
C GLU A 6 3.74 8.68 -12.84
N THR A 7 3.01 8.14 -13.82
CA THR A 7 3.56 7.20 -14.79
C THR A 7 3.44 7.76 -16.19
N ASN A 8 4.40 7.48 -17.04
CA ASN A 8 4.43 7.97 -18.43
C ASN A 8 4.75 6.80 -19.36
N GLY A 9 3.73 6.30 -20.04
CA GLY A 9 3.83 5.18 -20.96
C GLY A 9 4.40 3.93 -20.29
N LEU A 10 4.12 3.71 -19.00
CA LEU A 10 4.73 2.65 -18.20
C LEU A 10 4.35 1.28 -18.75
N THR A 11 5.35 0.50 -19.11
CA THR A 11 5.16 -0.81 -19.76
C THR A 11 5.89 -1.90 -18.98
N LYS A 12 5.20 -3.04 -18.80
CA LYS A 12 5.79 -4.26 -18.24
C LYS A 12 5.45 -5.46 -19.08
N ARG A 13 6.48 -6.11 -19.59
CA ARG A 13 6.40 -7.34 -20.39
C ARG A 13 7.11 -8.48 -19.69
N TYR A 14 6.47 -9.63 -19.64
CA TYR A 14 7.04 -10.90 -19.19
C TYR A 14 7.11 -11.86 -20.40
N ARG A 15 8.31 -12.15 -20.88
CA ARG A 15 8.51 -12.99 -22.09
C ARG A 15 7.60 -12.50 -23.24
N ASN A 16 6.52 -13.23 -23.52
CA ASN A 16 5.60 -12.95 -24.64
C ASN A 16 4.30 -12.27 -24.21
N CYS A 17 4.14 -11.91 -22.92
CA CYS A 17 2.93 -11.29 -22.39
C CYS A 17 3.22 -9.87 -21.92
N THR A 18 2.52 -8.89 -22.48
CA THR A 18 2.52 -7.51 -21.98
C THR A 18 1.41 -7.40 -20.92
N VAL A 19 1.79 -7.10 -19.68
CA VAL A 19 0.86 -7.02 -18.54
C VAL A 19 0.47 -5.57 -18.24
N LEU A 20 1.37 -4.61 -18.52
CA LEU A 20 1.07 -3.18 -18.54
C LEU A 20 1.53 -2.64 -19.88
N ASP A 21 0.67 -1.91 -20.55
CA ASP A 21 0.94 -1.36 -21.88
C ASP A 21 0.69 0.14 -21.91
N HIS A 22 1.79 0.91 -21.97
CA HIS A 22 1.81 2.39 -22.04
C HIS A 22 0.94 3.10 -21.02
N LEU A 23 0.89 2.58 -19.77
CA LEU A 23 0.03 3.08 -18.69
C LEU A 23 0.51 4.44 -18.20
N SER A 24 -0.40 5.43 -18.19
CA SER A 24 -0.15 6.79 -17.71
C SER A 24 -1.20 7.20 -16.68
N ILE A 25 -0.80 7.37 -15.41
CA ILE A 25 -1.65 7.81 -14.30
C ILE A 25 -0.97 8.94 -13.53
N HIS A 26 -1.80 9.70 -12.81
CA HIS A 26 -1.37 10.78 -11.93
C HIS A 26 -2.12 10.64 -10.61
N VAL A 27 -1.39 10.44 -9.51
CA VAL A 27 -1.95 10.34 -8.16
C VAL A 27 -1.70 11.65 -7.43
N PRO A 28 -2.75 12.46 -7.17
CA PRO A 28 -2.60 13.72 -6.46
C PRO A 28 -2.18 13.49 -5.00
N LYS A 29 -1.39 14.40 -4.48
CA LYS A 29 -1.04 14.42 -3.05
C LYS A 29 -2.29 14.64 -2.20
N GLY A 30 -2.42 13.88 -1.10
CA GLY A 30 -3.58 13.92 -0.22
C GLY A 30 -4.82 13.17 -0.74
N ALA A 31 -4.75 12.56 -1.94
CA ALA A 31 -5.84 11.76 -2.47
C ALA A 31 -5.90 10.37 -1.83
N ILE A 32 -7.11 9.80 -1.83
CA ILE A 32 -7.29 8.34 -1.79
C ILE A 32 -7.57 7.92 -3.23
N TYR A 33 -6.59 7.33 -3.89
CA TYR A 33 -6.67 6.94 -5.30
C TYR A 33 -7.05 5.47 -5.42
N GLY A 34 -8.26 5.20 -5.88
CA GLY A 34 -8.78 3.85 -6.15
C GLY A 34 -8.35 3.35 -7.52
N PHE A 35 -7.63 2.24 -7.58
CA PHE A 35 -7.20 1.61 -8.83
C PHE A 35 -8.00 0.33 -9.06
N VAL A 36 -8.99 0.42 -9.95
CA VAL A 36 -10.02 -0.59 -10.18
C VAL A 36 -9.69 -1.42 -11.42
N GLY A 37 -9.83 -2.73 -11.31
CA GLY A 37 -9.67 -3.61 -12.47
C GLY A 37 -9.85 -5.07 -12.10
N ARG A 38 -10.18 -5.89 -13.08
CA ARG A 38 -10.36 -7.35 -12.92
C ARG A 38 -9.10 -8.04 -12.38
N ASN A 39 -9.25 -9.24 -11.85
CA ASN A 39 -8.11 -10.08 -11.52
C ASN A 39 -7.28 -10.34 -12.77
N GLY A 40 -5.94 -10.17 -12.68
CA GLY A 40 -5.03 -10.29 -13.82
C GLY A 40 -4.90 -9.03 -14.69
N ALA A 41 -5.64 -7.94 -14.43
CA ALA A 41 -5.57 -6.71 -15.24
C ALA A 41 -4.23 -5.95 -15.14
N GLY A 42 -3.35 -6.29 -14.18
CA GLY A 42 -2.03 -5.65 -14.02
C GLY A 42 -1.88 -4.81 -12.74
N LYS A 43 -2.90 -4.75 -11.86
CA LYS A 43 -2.88 -3.93 -10.61
C LYS A 43 -1.65 -4.20 -9.75
N THR A 44 -1.45 -5.44 -9.33
CA THR A 44 -0.29 -5.86 -8.51
C THR A 44 1.03 -5.63 -9.24
N THR A 45 1.06 -5.77 -10.56
CA THR A 45 2.26 -5.48 -11.36
C THR A 45 2.64 -4.00 -11.26
N LEU A 46 1.69 -3.09 -11.41
CA LEU A 46 1.92 -1.66 -11.20
C LEU A 46 2.46 -1.39 -9.80
N ILE A 47 1.81 -1.94 -8.77
CA ILE A 47 2.22 -1.78 -7.38
C ILE A 47 3.66 -2.28 -7.16
N ARG A 48 4.02 -3.44 -7.71
CA ARG A 48 5.39 -3.96 -7.60
C ARG A 48 6.43 -3.04 -8.27
N LEU A 49 6.09 -2.40 -9.40
CA LEU A 49 6.98 -1.45 -10.06
C LEU A 49 7.20 -0.20 -9.21
N ILE A 50 6.15 0.43 -8.71
CA ILE A 50 6.28 1.67 -7.91
C ILE A 50 6.97 1.41 -6.57
N CYS A 51 6.76 0.25 -5.95
CA CYS A 51 7.47 -0.16 -4.74
C CYS A 51 8.93 -0.58 -5.00
N GLY A 52 9.35 -0.69 -6.27
CA GLY A 52 10.71 -1.08 -6.63
C GLY A 52 11.01 -2.57 -6.46
N LEU A 53 9.98 -3.40 -6.38
CA LEU A 53 10.11 -4.86 -6.33
C LEU A 53 10.39 -5.45 -7.72
N GLN A 54 10.15 -4.67 -8.76
CA GLN A 54 10.43 -5.00 -10.16
C GLN A 54 10.81 -3.74 -10.93
N GLU A 55 11.50 -3.93 -12.07
CA GLU A 55 11.81 -2.84 -12.99
C GLU A 55 10.87 -2.85 -14.21
N PRO A 56 10.49 -1.69 -14.74
CA PRO A 56 9.72 -1.59 -15.97
C PRO A 56 10.51 -2.08 -17.18
N THR A 57 9.82 -2.51 -18.24
CA THR A 57 10.44 -2.86 -19.52
C THR A 57 10.37 -1.70 -20.53
N GLY A 58 9.55 -0.69 -20.26
CA GLY A 58 9.45 0.54 -21.04
C GLY A 58 8.71 1.64 -20.28
N GLY A 59 8.78 2.86 -20.79
CA GLY A 59 8.23 4.02 -20.11
C GLY A 59 8.96 4.38 -18.81
N SER A 60 8.34 5.19 -17.98
CA SER A 60 8.92 5.62 -16.70
C SER A 60 7.84 5.93 -15.68
N TYR A 61 8.24 6.02 -14.42
CA TYR A 61 7.41 6.61 -13.37
C TYR A 61 8.24 7.54 -12.49
N SER A 62 7.57 8.44 -11.80
CA SER A 62 8.19 9.29 -10.79
C SER A 62 7.42 9.23 -9.48
N ILE A 63 8.15 9.34 -8.36
CA ILE A 63 7.61 9.45 -7.03
C ILE A 63 8.10 10.77 -6.45
N TYR A 64 7.15 11.67 -6.14
CA TYR A 64 7.46 13.06 -5.76
C TYR A 64 8.37 13.77 -6.79
N GLY A 65 8.08 13.58 -8.07
CA GLY A 65 8.83 14.16 -9.18
C GLY A 65 10.22 13.51 -9.41
N ILE A 66 10.62 12.51 -8.63
CA ILE A 66 11.90 11.80 -8.80
C ILE A 66 11.67 10.57 -9.66
N ARG A 67 12.34 10.52 -10.82
CA ARG A 67 12.18 9.42 -11.78
C ARG A 67 12.85 8.12 -11.30
N ASN A 68 12.24 7.00 -11.70
CA ASN A 68 12.67 5.64 -11.36
C ASN A 68 14.05 5.25 -11.89
N ASP A 69 14.54 5.90 -12.94
CA ASP A 69 15.84 5.65 -13.58
C ASP A 69 17.01 6.40 -12.91
N THR A 70 16.75 7.07 -11.78
CA THR A 70 17.77 7.78 -11.01
C THR A 70 18.01 7.12 -9.65
N SER A 71 19.26 7.17 -9.14
CA SER A 71 19.58 6.66 -7.80
C SER A 71 18.81 7.37 -6.67
N LYS A 72 18.33 8.59 -6.92
CA LYS A 72 17.55 9.38 -5.96
C LYS A 72 16.19 8.76 -5.65
N ILE A 73 15.65 7.88 -6.52
CA ILE A 73 14.37 7.21 -6.32
C ILE A 73 14.31 6.44 -4.99
N LEU A 74 15.43 5.90 -4.52
CA LEU A 74 15.49 5.19 -3.24
C LEU A 74 15.07 6.08 -2.05
N ARG A 75 15.39 7.39 -2.10
CA ARG A 75 14.94 8.34 -1.08
C ARG A 75 13.42 8.55 -1.12
N SER A 76 12.83 8.63 -2.30
CA SER A 76 11.37 8.75 -2.46
C SER A 76 10.65 7.47 -2.03
N ARG A 77 11.19 6.30 -2.36
CA ARG A 77 10.62 5.01 -1.95
C ARG A 77 10.62 4.81 -0.43
N ARG A 78 11.53 5.41 0.33
CA ARG A 78 11.52 5.38 1.81
C ARG A 78 10.30 6.09 2.41
N ARG A 79 9.61 6.92 1.63
CA ARG A 79 8.36 7.59 2.02
C ARG A 79 7.11 6.75 1.73
N ILE A 80 7.27 5.57 1.14
CA ILE A 80 6.19 4.64 0.84
C ILE A 80 6.08 3.61 1.96
N GLY A 81 4.88 3.46 2.52
CA GLY A 81 4.47 2.25 3.22
C GLY A 81 3.67 1.38 2.27
N ALA A 82 3.91 0.07 2.23
CA ALA A 82 3.20 -0.79 1.30
C ALA A 82 2.76 -2.12 1.94
N VAL A 83 1.57 -2.57 1.55
CA VAL A 83 1.09 -3.94 1.76
C VAL A 83 0.78 -4.50 0.38
N VAL A 84 1.59 -5.43 -0.10
CA VAL A 84 1.50 -6.01 -1.44
C VAL A 84 1.07 -7.46 -1.33
N GLU A 85 -0.06 -7.82 -1.93
CA GLU A 85 -0.69 -9.15 -1.90
C GLU A 85 -1.10 -9.61 -0.49
N SER A 86 -0.14 -9.88 0.38
CA SER A 86 -0.37 -10.32 1.75
C SER A 86 0.49 -9.53 2.73
N PRO A 87 0.01 -9.31 3.96
CA PRO A 87 0.79 -8.65 5.00
C PRO A 87 2.11 -9.40 5.29
N SER A 88 3.24 -8.70 5.12
CA SER A 88 4.57 -9.23 5.46
C SER A 88 4.79 -9.15 6.97
N ILE A 89 4.22 -10.12 7.70
CA ILE A 89 4.28 -10.21 9.16
C ILE A 89 4.89 -11.54 9.62
N TYR A 90 5.56 -11.51 10.78
CA TYR A 90 6.09 -12.71 11.43
C TYR A 90 4.99 -13.35 12.26
N LEU A 91 4.50 -14.52 11.83
CA LEU A 91 3.35 -15.20 12.42
C LEU A 91 3.60 -15.68 13.86
N ASP A 92 4.85 -15.99 14.22
CA ASP A 92 5.25 -16.43 15.56
C ASP A 92 5.60 -15.28 16.52
N MET A 93 5.43 -14.04 16.09
CA MET A 93 5.58 -12.83 16.88
C MET A 93 4.22 -12.24 17.26
N THR A 94 4.19 -11.47 18.35
CA THR A 94 3.05 -10.61 18.73
C THR A 94 2.94 -9.40 17.81
N ALA A 95 1.86 -8.63 17.90
CA ALA A 95 1.73 -7.39 17.13
C ALA A 95 2.84 -6.38 17.47
N ALA A 96 3.15 -6.21 18.75
CA ALA A 96 4.21 -5.32 19.19
C ALA A 96 5.59 -5.75 18.66
N GLU A 97 5.93 -7.05 18.77
CA GLU A 97 7.19 -7.59 18.28
C GLU A 97 7.36 -7.41 16.76
N ASN A 98 6.27 -7.54 15.97
CA ASN A 98 6.29 -7.28 14.54
C ASN A 98 6.67 -5.81 14.23
N ILE A 99 6.06 -4.86 14.92
CA ILE A 99 6.38 -3.42 14.74
C ILE A 99 7.81 -3.13 15.22
N CYS A 100 8.25 -3.67 16.37
CA CYS A 100 9.62 -3.53 16.85
C CYS A 100 10.63 -4.08 15.83
N GLN A 101 10.33 -5.23 15.23
CA GLN A 101 11.19 -5.82 14.20
C GLN A 101 11.28 -4.90 12.97
N GLN A 102 10.18 -4.31 12.55
CA GLN A 102 10.20 -3.34 11.45
C GLN A 102 11.02 -2.10 11.79
N TYR A 103 10.94 -1.58 13.02
CA TYR A 103 11.77 -0.47 13.47
C TYR A 103 13.26 -0.81 13.40
N ARG A 104 13.66 -2.02 13.80
CA ARG A 104 15.05 -2.49 13.68
C ARG A 104 15.51 -2.53 12.22
N ILE A 105 14.67 -3.04 11.31
CA ILE A 105 14.96 -3.07 9.85
C ILE A 105 15.15 -1.65 9.30
N LEU A 106 14.33 -0.71 9.75
CA LEU A 106 14.39 0.70 9.34
C LEU A 106 15.48 1.51 10.03
N GLY A 107 16.16 0.93 11.04
CA GLY A 107 17.16 1.64 11.84
C GLY A 107 16.56 2.69 12.78
N ILE A 108 15.32 2.52 13.21
CA ILE A 108 14.63 3.41 14.15
C ILE A 108 14.98 2.95 15.58
N PRO A 109 15.71 3.75 16.39
CA PRO A 109 16.24 3.28 17.65
C PRO A 109 15.21 3.24 18.79
N SER A 110 14.09 3.96 18.67
CA SER A 110 13.08 4.09 19.71
C SER A 110 11.85 3.24 19.43
N GLU A 111 11.41 2.48 20.42
CA GLU A 111 10.16 1.72 20.37
C GLU A 111 8.94 2.51 20.86
N SER A 112 9.08 3.80 21.14
CA SER A 112 7.99 4.65 21.67
C SER A 112 6.77 4.76 20.75
N GLY A 113 6.96 4.59 19.44
CA GLY A 113 5.88 4.58 18.44
C GLY A 113 5.06 3.28 18.37
N VAL A 114 5.48 2.20 19.02
CA VAL A 114 4.82 0.88 18.93
C VAL A 114 3.38 0.96 19.47
N GLN A 115 3.20 1.46 20.68
CA GLN A 115 1.87 1.55 21.30
C GLN A 115 0.92 2.53 20.57
N PRO A 116 1.36 3.72 20.14
CA PRO A 116 0.57 4.57 19.25
C PRO A 116 0.12 3.87 17.96
N LEU A 117 1.00 3.13 17.27
CA LEU A 117 0.63 2.38 16.06
C LEU A 117 -0.38 1.27 16.37
N LEU A 118 -0.20 0.52 17.45
CA LEU A 118 -1.15 -0.51 17.85
C LEU A 118 -2.54 0.08 18.14
N ARG A 119 -2.62 1.22 18.83
CA ARG A 119 -3.90 1.94 19.06
C ARG A 119 -4.51 2.42 17.76
N LEU A 120 -3.68 2.95 16.84
CA LEU A 120 -4.16 3.45 15.56
C LEU A 120 -4.87 2.38 14.74
N VAL A 121 -4.35 1.14 14.77
CA VAL A 121 -4.91 0.01 14.01
C VAL A 121 -5.85 -0.88 14.86
N GLY A 122 -6.16 -0.51 16.10
CA GLY A 122 -7.07 -1.25 16.99
C GLY A 122 -6.55 -2.63 17.42
N LEU A 123 -5.24 -2.72 17.68
CA LEU A 123 -4.57 -3.96 18.13
C LEU A 123 -3.89 -3.82 19.51
N GLU A 124 -4.13 -2.72 20.23
CA GLU A 124 -3.52 -2.44 21.55
C GLU A 124 -3.84 -3.49 22.61
N ASN A 125 -5.01 -4.15 22.50
CA ASN A 125 -5.47 -5.14 23.48
C ASN A 125 -5.06 -6.58 23.12
N THR A 126 -4.20 -6.80 22.12
CA THR A 126 -3.80 -8.15 21.70
C THR A 126 -2.75 -8.80 22.61
N GLY A 127 -2.04 -8.01 23.42
CA GLY A 127 -1.10 -8.48 24.44
C GLY A 127 -0.07 -9.47 23.90
N ARG A 128 0.01 -10.67 24.51
CA ARG A 128 0.94 -11.73 24.12
C ARG A 128 0.42 -12.65 23.01
N LYS A 129 -0.77 -12.38 22.43
CA LYS A 129 -1.33 -13.19 21.33
C LYS A 129 -0.45 -13.09 20.11
N LYS A 130 -0.01 -14.23 19.57
CA LYS A 130 0.82 -14.30 18.36
C LYS A 130 -0.01 -14.06 17.09
N ALA A 131 0.59 -13.46 16.06
CA ALA A 131 -0.07 -13.12 14.81
C ALA A 131 -0.65 -14.32 14.06
N LYS A 132 -0.11 -15.53 14.24
CA LYS A 132 -0.70 -16.76 13.68
C LYS A 132 -2.13 -17.03 14.18
N ASN A 133 -2.47 -16.54 15.37
CA ASN A 133 -3.79 -16.69 15.97
C ASN A 133 -4.73 -15.48 15.70
N PHE A 134 -4.31 -14.53 14.87
CA PHE A 134 -5.12 -13.40 14.45
C PHE A 134 -6.11 -13.80 13.37
N SER A 135 -7.29 -13.13 13.36
CA SER A 135 -8.19 -13.18 12.20
C SER A 135 -7.51 -12.54 10.99
N LEU A 136 -8.06 -12.77 9.79
CA LEU A 136 -7.54 -12.14 8.57
C LEU A 136 -7.53 -10.62 8.69
N GLY A 137 -8.62 -10.00 9.18
CA GLY A 137 -8.70 -8.56 9.41
C GLY A 137 -7.67 -8.04 10.42
N MET A 138 -7.41 -8.78 11.51
CA MET A 138 -6.33 -8.42 12.44
C MET A 138 -4.94 -8.48 11.79
N ARG A 139 -4.69 -9.50 10.95
CA ARG A 139 -3.42 -9.60 10.21
C ARG A 139 -3.27 -8.46 9.21
N GLN A 140 -4.35 -8.09 8.53
CA GLN A 140 -4.36 -6.97 7.59
C GLN A 140 -4.05 -5.65 8.29
N ARG A 141 -4.71 -5.38 9.43
CA ARG A 141 -4.43 -4.18 10.25
C ARG A 141 -3.01 -4.17 10.79
N LEU A 142 -2.46 -5.33 11.18
CA LEU A 142 -1.06 -5.43 11.59
C LEU A 142 -0.10 -5.13 10.42
N GLY A 143 -0.39 -5.63 9.21
CA GLY A 143 0.37 -5.33 8.00
C GLY A 143 0.39 -3.83 7.70
N ILE A 144 -0.75 -3.15 7.85
CA ILE A 144 -0.83 -1.69 7.72
C ILE A 144 0.02 -1.00 8.81
N ALA A 145 -0.04 -1.46 10.06
CA ALA A 145 0.79 -0.91 11.15
C ALA A 145 2.30 -1.04 10.85
N VAL A 146 2.72 -2.20 10.33
CA VAL A 146 4.11 -2.44 9.90
C VAL A 146 4.49 -1.50 8.74
N ALA A 147 3.61 -1.31 7.77
CA ALA A 147 3.83 -0.37 6.67
C ALA A 147 3.94 1.09 7.14
N LEU A 148 3.24 1.45 8.21
CA LEU A 148 3.26 2.79 8.82
C LEU A 148 4.49 3.05 9.71
N ALA A 149 5.26 2.03 10.08
CA ALA A 149 6.37 2.13 11.03
C ALA A 149 7.46 3.14 10.61
N GLY A 150 7.65 3.34 9.30
CA GLY A 150 8.58 4.33 8.74
C GLY A 150 8.02 5.76 8.66
N ASN A 151 6.85 6.02 9.21
CA ASN A 151 6.13 7.29 9.09
C ASN A 151 5.98 7.75 7.62
N PRO A 152 5.44 6.90 6.73
CA PRO A 152 5.27 7.23 5.32
C PRO A 152 4.18 8.30 5.15
N ASP A 153 4.29 9.09 4.10
CA ASP A 153 3.24 10.01 3.65
C ASP A 153 2.53 9.51 2.37
N PHE A 154 2.94 8.34 1.87
CA PHE A 154 2.29 7.62 0.79
C PHE A 154 2.11 6.15 1.15
N LEU A 155 0.87 5.67 1.21
CA LEU A 155 0.51 4.30 1.54
C LEU A 155 -0.03 3.58 0.30
N VAL A 156 0.54 2.42 -0.01
CA VAL A 156 0.14 1.58 -1.16
C VAL A 156 -0.43 0.27 -0.65
N LEU A 157 -1.69 -0.01 -0.98
CA LEU A 157 -2.44 -1.17 -0.50
C LEU A 157 -2.96 -1.99 -1.68
N ASP A 158 -2.51 -3.24 -1.79
CA ASP A 158 -2.96 -4.15 -2.82
C ASP A 158 -4.08 -5.04 -2.28
N GLU A 159 -5.32 -4.81 -2.76
CA GLU A 159 -6.52 -5.56 -2.40
C GLU A 159 -6.73 -5.73 -0.86
N PRO A 160 -6.65 -4.65 -0.05
CA PRO A 160 -6.53 -4.78 1.41
C PRO A 160 -7.77 -5.34 2.10
N VAL A 161 -8.91 -5.38 1.44
CA VAL A 161 -10.18 -5.89 2.00
C VAL A 161 -10.57 -7.25 1.45
N ASN A 162 -9.76 -7.82 0.54
CA ASN A 162 -10.07 -9.09 -0.10
C ASN A 162 -10.16 -10.24 0.93
N GLY A 163 -11.26 -10.99 0.91
CA GLY A 163 -11.51 -12.13 1.80
C GLY A 163 -11.88 -11.75 3.24
N LEU A 164 -12.07 -10.47 3.54
CA LEU A 164 -12.56 -10.05 4.86
C LEU A 164 -14.09 -10.24 4.96
N ASP A 165 -14.54 -10.42 6.18
CA ASP A 165 -15.95 -10.33 6.52
C ASP A 165 -16.46 -8.86 6.44
N PRO A 166 -17.77 -8.62 6.38
CA PRO A 166 -18.31 -7.26 6.24
C PRO A 166 -17.83 -6.30 7.33
N GLN A 167 -17.65 -6.77 8.56
CA GLN A 167 -17.14 -5.95 9.66
C GLN A 167 -15.68 -5.57 9.44
N GLY A 168 -14.82 -6.50 9.01
CA GLY A 168 -13.40 -6.25 8.70
C GLY A 168 -13.23 -5.26 7.55
N ILE A 169 -14.12 -5.31 6.53
CA ILE A 169 -14.13 -4.33 5.43
C ILE A 169 -14.39 -2.91 5.98
N VAL A 170 -15.38 -2.77 6.87
CA VAL A 170 -15.70 -1.48 7.50
C VAL A 170 -14.50 -0.97 8.31
N GLU A 171 -13.87 -1.83 9.13
CA GLU A 171 -12.73 -1.45 9.98
C GLU A 171 -11.52 -0.99 9.16
N ILE A 172 -11.19 -1.68 8.06
CA ILE A 172 -10.10 -1.27 7.17
C ILE A 172 -10.43 0.05 6.47
N ARG A 173 -11.67 0.22 6.00
CA ARG A 173 -12.11 1.46 5.37
C ARG A 173 -11.99 2.65 6.32
N GLU A 174 -12.50 2.55 7.53
CA GLU A 174 -12.42 3.62 8.54
C GLU A 174 -10.96 3.94 8.90
N LEU A 175 -10.10 2.92 9.00
CA LEU A 175 -8.67 3.12 9.21
C LEU A 175 -8.05 3.92 8.06
N ILE A 176 -8.32 3.58 6.80
CA ILE A 176 -7.79 4.30 5.63
C ILE A 176 -8.29 5.75 5.61
N LEU A 177 -9.59 5.97 5.85
CA LEU A 177 -10.15 7.32 5.94
C LEU A 177 -9.48 8.14 7.03
N LYS A 178 -9.26 7.55 8.20
CA LYS A 178 -8.55 8.19 9.32
C LYS A 178 -7.12 8.55 8.95
N LEU A 179 -6.36 7.63 8.36
CA LEU A 179 -4.99 7.87 7.90
C LEU A 179 -4.90 9.04 6.91
N ASN A 180 -5.85 9.11 5.99
CA ASN A 180 -5.88 10.19 5.02
C ASN A 180 -6.29 11.53 5.65
N ARG A 181 -7.40 11.58 6.41
CA ARG A 181 -7.97 12.84 6.93
C ARG A 181 -7.19 13.43 8.10
N GLU A 182 -6.75 12.59 9.04
CA GLU A 182 -6.10 13.07 10.27
C GLU A 182 -4.58 13.11 10.14
N TYR A 183 -3.97 12.23 9.35
CA TYR A 183 -2.52 12.13 9.19
C TYR A 183 -2.02 12.66 7.84
N GLY A 184 -2.91 13.05 6.93
CA GLY A 184 -2.55 13.62 5.62
C GLY A 184 -1.88 12.62 4.66
N ILE A 185 -2.00 11.31 4.92
CA ILE A 185 -1.37 10.27 4.11
C ILE A 185 -2.11 10.14 2.79
N THR A 186 -1.37 10.21 1.68
CA THR A 186 -1.89 9.85 0.36
C THR A 186 -2.02 8.34 0.28
N VAL A 187 -3.14 7.82 -0.23
CA VAL A 187 -3.37 6.37 -0.32
C VAL A 187 -3.59 5.97 -1.77
N PHE A 188 -2.85 4.95 -2.22
CA PHE A 188 -3.13 4.22 -3.46
C PHE A 188 -3.65 2.84 -3.09
N ILE A 189 -4.86 2.52 -3.50
CA ILE A 189 -5.53 1.28 -3.14
C ILE A 189 -6.06 0.58 -4.38
N SER A 190 -5.68 -0.69 -4.59
CA SER A 190 -6.23 -1.53 -5.64
C SER A 190 -7.46 -2.30 -5.15
N SER A 191 -8.45 -2.49 -6.02
CA SER A 191 -9.55 -3.43 -5.81
C SER A 191 -10.10 -3.92 -7.15
N HIS A 192 -10.70 -5.11 -7.15
CA HIS A 192 -11.50 -5.61 -8.26
C HIS A 192 -13.01 -5.32 -8.07
N ILE A 193 -13.39 -4.72 -6.94
CA ILE A 193 -14.77 -4.38 -6.58
C ILE A 193 -14.90 -2.86 -6.47
N LEU A 194 -15.63 -2.26 -7.42
CA LEU A 194 -15.81 -0.81 -7.45
C LEU A 194 -16.57 -0.29 -6.22
N ASP A 195 -17.59 -1.00 -5.75
CA ASP A 195 -18.43 -0.58 -4.62
C ASP A 195 -17.65 -0.42 -3.31
N GLU A 196 -16.56 -1.19 -3.12
CA GLU A 196 -15.68 -1.04 -1.97
C GLU A 196 -14.94 0.30 -1.99
N LEU A 197 -14.50 0.72 -3.19
CA LEU A 197 -13.79 1.98 -3.37
C LEU A 197 -14.70 3.19 -3.47
N ALA A 198 -15.95 3.02 -3.90
CA ALA A 198 -16.91 4.12 -4.08
C ALA A 198 -17.18 4.91 -2.79
N ARG A 199 -17.00 4.25 -1.63
CA ARG A 199 -17.21 4.87 -0.30
C ARG A 199 -15.92 5.43 0.30
N LEU A 200 -14.78 5.33 -0.41
CA LEU A 200 -13.45 5.58 0.11
C LEU A 200 -12.66 6.52 -0.79
N ALA A 201 -12.59 6.22 -2.08
CA ALA A 201 -11.71 6.90 -3.02
C ALA A 201 -12.22 8.29 -3.42
N THR A 202 -11.28 9.21 -3.55
CA THR A 202 -11.52 10.58 -4.07
C THR A 202 -11.19 10.68 -5.56
N HIS A 203 -10.34 9.78 -6.06
CA HIS A 203 -9.91 9.71 -7.46
C HIS A 203 -9.85 8.24 -7.89
N TYR A 204 -10.02 7.98 -9.19
CA TYR A 204 -10.08 6.64 -9.74
C TYR A 204 -9.19 6.49 -10.96
N GLY A 205 -8.59 5.32 -11.10
CA GLY A 205 -8.01 4.79 -12.33
C GLY A 205 -8.64 3.43 -12.62
N PHE A 206 -9.05 3.20 -13.86
CA PHE A 206 -9.63 1.92 -14.29
C PHE A 206 -8.63 1.22 -15.20
N ILE A 207 -8.29 -0.02 -14.87
CA ILE A 207 -7.38 -0.82 -15.70
C ILE A 207 -8.10 -2.06 -16.23
N ASP A 208 -7.97 -2.29 -17.53
CA ASP A 208 -8.39 -3.53 -18.17
C ASP A 208 -7.31 -4.02 -19.13
N ALA A 209 -6.93 -5.30 -19.01
CA ALA A 209 -5.90 -5.94 -19.85
C ALA A 209 -4.61 -5.10 -20.03
N GLY A 210 -4.17 -4.41 -18.97
CA GLY A 210 -2.94 -3.60 -18.98
C GLY A 210 -3.07 -2.17 -19.47
N HIS A 211 -4.27 -1.73 -19.87
CA HIS A 211 -4.58 -0.38 -20.37
C HIS A 211 -5.50 0.37 -19.40
N ILE A 212 -5.46 1.73 -19.46
CA ILE A 212 -6.40 2.63 -18.76
C ILE A 212 -7.41 3.15 -19.74
#